data_0db92c621c7475948a746b9816927d19
#
_entry.id   0db92c621c7475948a746b9816927d19
#
_cell.length_a   1.000
_cell.length_b   1.000
_cell.length_c   1.000
_cell.angle_alpha   90.00
_cell.angle_beta   90.00
_cell.angle_gamma   90.00
#
_symmetry.space_group_name_H-M   'P 1'
#
loop_
_entity.id
_entity.type
_entity.pdbx_description
1 polymer ?
#
loop_
_entity_poly.entity_id
_entity_poly.type
_entity_poly.pdbx_seq_one_letter_code
_entity_poly.pdbx_strand_id
1 'polypeptide(L)'
;MPEIAMEGMTPETIAWLGSHPNWDPRVRLAPEANQKHLQGIYALQSQLPYAGHPLTKLDTKLMGSSPFDGLFGRTSQVNGYCNAAHGKQMDMSMARLALDLIDQNGQFLAEQDPAAAAGAKPEEKKADKPKEEMLDGMPESFIGPLLAELVAHEVGHTLGLRHNFKASSTLSLKEINSNGIKGQRTIASSVMDYIPINMPYQLDSETRGDYTMIGIGPYDYWAIEYGYTPEENKLGEILKRSSEPELQYATDEDTGGPDPLARRYDYSKDPLDYCENQMRLVKLYRERLLDKFVKEGDSWSKARRGYELTLGEQTRSVSMMANWIGGATVNRDKKGDPGNRQSLIPIPAEQQRKALDFVIRNAFRDEAFGLSNAILTRLTSDKWIDEGVRSMGESTFPVHDRVLGIQSSAL
;
A
#
# COMPACT_ATOMS: atom_id res chain seq x y z
N MET A 1 -6.82 20.26 4.98
CA MET A 1 -7.57 20.71 3.76
C MET A 1 -6.73 21.55 2.81
N PRO A 2 -6.07 22.69 3.21
CA PRO A 2 -5.23 23.44 2.27
C PRO A 2 -4.00 22.67 1.77
N GLU A 3 -3.45 21.78 2.58
CA GLU A 3 -2.28 20.97 2.24
C GLU A 3 -2.62 19.90 1.20
N ILE A 4 -3.79 19.26 1.28
CA ILE A 4 -4.26 18.28 0.29
C ILE A 4 -4.44 18.94 -1.10
N ALA A 5 -4.86 20.19 -1.15
CA ALA A 5 -4.99 20.92 -2.42
C ALA A 5 -3.63 21.25 -3.08
N MET A 6 -2.54 21.07 -2.35
CA MET A 6 -1.16 21.31 -2.81
C MET A 6 -0.46 20.02 -3.25
N GLU A 7 -1.01 18.86 -2.92
CA GLU A 7 -0.51 17.58 -3.42
C GLU A 7 -0.63 17.53 -4.96
N GLY A 8 0.49 17.34 -5.61
CA GLY A 8 0.60 17.33 -7.07
C GLY A 8 0.94 18.69 -7.72
N MET A 9 1.09 19.76 -6.94
CA MET A 9 1.63 21.00 -7.48
C MET A 9 3.15 20.95 -7.58
N THR A 10 3.71 21.46 -8.69
CA THR A 10 5.16 21.58 -8.82
C THR A 10 5.70 22.68 -7.91
N PRO A 11 7.00 22.62 -7.52
CA PRO A 11 7.66 23.68 -6.77
C PRO A 11 7.50 25.06 -7.41
N GLU A 12 7.54 25.14 -8.74
CA GLU A 12 7.36 26.38 -9.50
C GLU A 12 5.95 26.92 -9.36
N THR A 13 4.95 26.06 -9.40
CA THR A 13 3.53 26.46 -9.18
C THR A 13 3.33 27.02 -7.77
N ILE A 14 3.94 26.39 -6.77
CA ILE A 14 3.86 26.86 -5.38
C ILE A 14 4.59 28.20 -5.21
N ALA A 15 5.75 28.38 -5.85
CA ALA A 15 6.47 29.64 -5.85
C ALA A 15 5.64 30.77 -6.51
N TRP A 16 5.00 30.44 -7.63
CA TRP A 16 4.10 31.40 -8.30
C TRP A 16 2.90 31.78 -7.42
N LEU A 17 2.25 30.82 -6.76
CA LEU A 17 1.16 31.09 -5.82
C LEU A 17 1.62 31.95 -4.64
N GLY A 18 2.82 31.70 -4.10
CA GLY A 18 3.40 32.53 -3.04
C GLY A 18 3.60 33.98 -3.44
N SER A 19 3.97 34.24 -4.71
CA SER A 19 4.06 35.60 -5.26
C SER A 19 2.72 36.21 -5.69
N HIS A 20 1.66 35.39 -5.78
CA HIS A 20 0.30 35.78 -6.16
C HIS A 20 -0.72 35.32 -5.11
N PRO A 21 -0.65 35.84 -3.87
CA PRO A 21 -1.43 35.32 -2.74
C PRO A 21 -2.95 35.37 -2.92
N ASN A 22 -3.45 36.24 -3.80
CA ASN A 22 -4.86 36.30 -4.15
C ASN A 22 -5.38 35.08 -4.91
N TRP A 23 -4.48 34.30 -5.49
CA TRP A 23 -4.78 33.04 -6.20
C TRP A 23 -4.47 31.81 -5.36
N ASP A 24 -3.79 31.98 -4.24
CA ASP A 24 -3.39 30.89 -3.36
C ASP A 24 -4.60 30.28 -2.65
N PRO A 25 -4.94 29.00 -2.87
CA PRO A 25 -6.08 28.35 -2.22
C PRO A 25 -5.97 28.37 -0.69
N ARG A 26 -4.77 28.34 -0.13
CA ARG A 26 -4.53 28.40 1.32
C ARG A 26 -5.01 29.73 1.91
N VAL A 27 -4.89 30.80 1.14
CA VAL A 27 -5.39 32.13 1.52
C VAL A 27 -6.89 32.23 1.24
N ARG A 28 -7.33 31.88 0.05
CA ARG A 28 -8.72 32.05 -0.38
C ARG A 28 -9.72 31.22 0.44
N LEU A 29 -9.34 30.04 0.87
CA LEU A 29 -10.18 29.15 1.68
C LEU A 29 -10.06 29.42 3.19
N ALA A 30 -9.16 30.29 3.61
CA ALA A 30 -9.03 30.67 5.01
C ALA A 30 -10.17 31.59 5.45
N PRO A 31 -10.55 31.57 6.75
CA PRO A 31 -11.45 32.56 7.31
C PRO A 31 -10.95 33.98 7.02
N GLU A 32 -11.84 34.89 6.69
CA GLU A 32 -11.52 36.25 6.24
C GLU A 32 -10.58 37.00 7.22
N ALA A 33 -10.78 36.80 8.52
CA ALA A 33 -9.92 37.35 9.56
C ALA A 33 -8.43 36.92 9.45
N ASN A 34 -8.15 35.76 8.87
CA ASN A 34 -6.83 35.20 8.76
C ASN A 34 -6.17 35.43 7.39
N GLN A 35 -6.93 35.79 6.37
CA GLN A 35 -6.43 35.89 5.00
C GLN A 35 -5.27 36.88 4.88
N LYS A 36 -5.40 38.05 5.50
CA LYS A 36 -4.37 39.09 5.46
C LYS A 36 -3.05 38.66 6.14
N HIS A 37 -3.17 37.92 7.24
CA HIS A 37 -2.02 37.36 7.94
C HIS A 37 -1.32 36.29 7.09
N LEU A 38 -2.08 35.38 6.50
CA LEU A 38 -1.57 34.33 5.61
C LEU A 38 -0.93 34.88 4.35
N GLN A 39 -1.51 35.94 3.75
CA GLN A 39 -0.89 36.66 2.64
C GLN A 39 0.51 37.16 2.99
N GLY A 40 0.68 37.73 4.20
CA GLY A 40 2.00 38.18 4.66
C GLY A 40 3.01 37.03 4.82
N ILE A 41 2.56 35.91 5.40
CA ILE A 41 3.40 34.73 5.57
C ILE A 41 3.85 34.18 4.21
N TYR A 42 2.94 33.99 3.27
CA TYR A 42 3.27 33.41 1.96
C TYR A 42 4.05 34.37 1.07
N ALA A 43 3.86 35.67 1.21
CA ALA A 43 4.68 36.68 0.55
C ALA A 43 6.15 36.63 1.04
N LEU A 44 6.37 36.38 2.33
CA LEU A 44 7.72 36.17 2.87
C LEU A 44 8.31 34.84 2.39
N GLN A 45 7.52 33.78 2.35
CA GLN A 45 7.97 32.49 1.84
C GLN A 45 8.34 32.54 0.34
N SER A 46 7.67 33.41 -0.45
CA SER A 46 7.99 33.54 -1.88
C SER A 46 9.40 34.06 -2.13
N GLN A 47 10.06 34.66 -1.13
CA GLN A 47 11.46 35.09 -1.20
C GLN A 47 12.45 33.94 -1.06
N LEU A 48 11.99 32.78 -0.58
CA LEU A 48 12.80 31.57 -0.50
C LEU A 48 12.80 30.84 -1.85
N PRO A 49 13.83 30.06 -2.16
CA PRO A 49 13.82 29.20 -3.34
C PRO A 49 12.53 28.38 -3.40
N TYR A 50 11.80 28.47 -4.52
CA TYR A 50 10.52 27.80 -4.74
C TYR A 50 9.50 28.04 -3.61
N ALA A 51 9.44 29.28 -3.09
CA ALA A 51 8.55 29.70 -2.00
C ALA A 51 8.64 28.84 -0.73
N GLY A 52 9.81 28.31 -0.45
CA GLY A 52 10.04 27.44 0.69
C GLY A 52 9.35 26.08 0.57
N HIS A 53 9.15 25.61 -0.67
CA HIS A 53 8.62 24.26 -0.91
C HIS A 53 9.39 23.23 -0.06
N PRO A 54 8.71 22.26 0.55
CA PRO A 54 9.36 21.27 1.42
C PRO A 54 10.61 20.63 0.84
N LEU A 55 10.64 20.33 -0.45
CA LEU A 55 11.80 19.76 -1.13
C LEU A 55 13.00 20.72 -1.24
N THR A 56 12.81 22.01 -0.93
CA THR A 56 13.85 23.05 -1.04
C THR A 56 14.15 23.76 0.29
N LYS A 57 13.52 23.32 1.39
CA LYS A 57 13.74 23.93 2.73
C LYS A 57 15.09 23.60 3.34
N LEU A 58 15.74 22.55 2.88
CA LEU A 58 17.07 22.18 3.38
C LEU A 58 18.13 23.15 2.87
N ASP A 59 19.08 23.48 3.74
CA ASP A 59 20.28 24.20 3.32
C ASP A 59 20.95 23.40 2.19
N THR A 60 21.18 24.05 1.06
CA THR A 60 21.81 23.43 -0.12
C THR A 60 23.16 22.80 0.19
N LYS A 61 23.86 23.29 1.24
CA LYS A 61 25.10 22.69 1.76
C LYS A 61 24.89 21.31 2.36
N LEU A 62 23.68 21.00 2.84
CA LEU A 62 23.32 19.70 3.40
C LEU A 62 22.79 18.74 2.33
N MET A 63 22.44 19.23 1.15
CA MET A 63 21.89 18.42 0.07
C MET A 63 22.94 17.67 -0.75
N GLY A 64 24.24 17.99 -0.56
CA GLY A 64 25.31 17.42 -1.35
C GLY A 64 25.35 17.94 -2.78
N SER A 65 26.30 17.42 -3.56
CA SER A 65 26.53 17.85 -4.95
C SER A 65 25.91 16.93 -6.01
N SER A 66 25.27 15.84 -5.59
CA SER A 66 24.71 14.82 -6.46
C SER A 66 23.26 14.48 -6.08
N PRO A 67 22.36 14.25 -7.06
CA PRO A 67 21.01 13.75 -6.82
C PRO A 67 20.97 12.40 -6.09
N PHE A 68 22.08 11.66 -6.12
CA PHE A 68 22.22 10.36 -5.43
C PHE A 68 22.83 10.49 -4.03
N ASP A 69 23.13 11.71 -3.59
CA ASP A 69 23.58 11.97 -2.23
C ASP A 69 22.47 11.61 -1.23
N GLY A 70 22.83 10.93 -0.15
CA GLY A 70 21.87 10.42 0.83
C GLY A 70 20.98 11.47 1.47
N LEU A 71 21.37 12.75 1.41
CA LEU A 71 20.53 13.87 1.86
C LEU A 71 19.41 14.21 0.87
N PHE A 72 19.65 14.03 -0.41
CA PHE A 72 18.60 14.25 -1.40
C PHE A 72 17.43 13.26 -1.25
N GLY A 73 17.74 12.00 -1.00
CA GLY A 73 16.72 11.00 -0.67
C GLY A 73 15.97 11.29 0.65
N ARG A 74 16.65 11.86 1.63
CA ARG A 74 16.02 12.27 2.91
C ARG A 74 15.09 13.46 2.75
N THR A 75 15.23 14.26 1.71
CA THR A 75 14.39 15.44 1.50
C THR A 75 12.92 15.08 1.42
N SER A 76 12.57 13.99 0.73
CA SER A 76 11.18 13.53 0.60
C SER A 76 10.58 13.09 1.92
N GLN A 77 11.37 12.51 2.81
CA GLN A 77 10.90 12.00 4.10
C GLN A 77 10.85 13.08 5.18
N VAL A 78 11.87 13.92 5.26
CA VAL A 78 11.89 15.06 6.18
C VAL A 78 10.72 16.01 5.92
N ASN A 79 10.20 16.01 4.71
CA ASN A 79 9.10 16.87 4.30
C ASN A 79 7.72 16.19 4.33
N GLY A 80 7.64 15.01 4.92
CA GLY A 80 6.36 14.37 5.18
C GLY A 80 5.66 13.80 3.95
N TYR A 81 6.39 13.44 2.90
CA TYR A 81 5.81 12.75 1.74
C TYR A 81 5.62 11.27 2.07
N CYS A 82 4.55 10.97 2.80
CA CYS A 82 4.17 9.62 3.16
C CYS A 82 2.91 9.20 2.39
N ASN A 83 2.99 8.07 1.68
CA ASN A 83 1.85 7.49 0.94
C ASN A 83 1.15 6.36 1.71
N ALA A 84 1.44 6.16 2.99
CA ALA A 84 0.82 5.10 3.79
C ALA A 84 -0.71 5.21 3.81
N ALA A 85 -1.23 6.40 4.07
CA ALA A 85 -2.68 6.67 4.06
C ALA A 85 -3.32 6.40 2.70
N HIS A 86 -2.66 6.80 1.60
CA HIS A 86 -3.15 6.53 0.25
C HIS A 86 -3.19 5.02 -0.06
N GLY A 87 -2.14 4.28 0.31
CA GLY A 87 -2.13 2.82 0.18
C GLY A 87 -3.25 2.15 0.97
N LYS A 88 -3.43 2.53 2.24
CA LYS A 88 -4.55 2.02 3.06
C LYS A 88 -5.91 2.35 2.46
N GLN A 89 -6.10 3.54 1.88
CA GLN A 89 -7.35 3.90 1.19
C GLN A 89 -7.63 2.98 0.00
N MET A 90 -6.63 2.65 -0.79
CA MET A 90 -6.79 1.71 -1.91
C MET A 90 -7.15 0.31 -1.41
N ASP A 91 -6.48 -0.18 -0.39
CA ASP A 91 -6.75 -1.48 0.22
C ASP A 91 -8.12 -1.52 0.88
N MET A 92 -8.55 -0.43 1.53
CA MET A 92 -9.91 -0.28 2.07
C MET A 92 -10.98 -0.39 0.99
N SER A 93 -10.71 0.14 -0.21
CA SER A 93 -11.63 0.01 -1.34
C SER A 93 -11.78 -1.44 -1.79
N MET A 94 -10.67 -2.20 -1.80
CA MET A 94 -10.69 -3.64 -2.08
C MET A 94 -11.35 -4.44 -0.94
N ALA A 95 -11.08 -4.08 0.31
CA ALA A 95 -11.73 -4.72 1.47
C ALA A 95 -13.25 -4.49 1.48
N ARG A 96 -13.70 -3.30 1.09
CA ARG A 96 -15.14 -3.01 0.95
C ARG A 96 -15.79 -3.86 -0.14
N LEU A 97 -15.10 -4.04 -1.27
CA LEU A 97 -15.53 -4.97 -2.30
C LEU A 97 -15.63 -6.40 -1.75
N ALA A 98 -14.67 -6.83 -0.93
CA ALA A 98 -14.68 -8.15 -0.30
C ALA A 98 -15.82 -8.32 0.70
N LEU A 99 -16.13 -7.30 1.51
CA LEU A 99 -17.22 -7.33 2.48
C LEU A 99 -18.60 -7.49 1.81
N ASP A 100 -18.79 -6.91 0.64
CA ASP A 100 -20.02 -7.10 -0.15
C ASP A 100 -20.19 -8.56 -0.66
N LEU A 101 -19.12 -9.36 -0.63
CA LEU A 101 -19.11 -10.77 -1.01
C LEU A 101 -19.24 -11.74 0.17
N ILE A 102 -19.25 -11.24 1.40
CA ILE A 102 -19.49 -12.03 2.61
C ILE A 102 -20.99 -12.24 2.74
N ASP A 103 -21.41 -13.46 3.04
CA ASP A 103 -22.82 -13.77 3.27
C ASP A 103 -23.31 -13.25 4.63
N GLN A 104 -24.64 -13.37 4.87
CA GLN A 104 -25.27 -12.93 6.13
C GLN A 104 -24.78 -13.71 7.37
N ASN A 105 -24.09 -14.84 7.18
CA ASN A 105 -23.51 -15.66 8.24
C ASN A 105 -22.03 -15.33 8.51
N GLY A 106 -21.45 -14.35 7.78
CA GLY A 106 -20.06 -13.97 7.88
C GLY A 106 -19.10 -14.95 7.17
N GLN A 107 -19.64 -15.83 6.31
CA GLN A 107 -18.84 -16.72 5.48
C GLN A 107 -18.51 -16.08 4.15
N PHE A 108 -17.27 -16.21 3.74
CA PHE A 108 -16.84 -15.73 2.42
C PHE A 108 -17.45 -16.66 1.34
N LEU A 109 -18.15 -16.08 0.38
CA LEU A 109 -18.90 -16.82 -0.65
C LEU A 109 -18.07 -17.78 -1.52
N ALA A 110 -16.74 -17.80 -1.37
CA ALA A 110 -15.85 -18.73 -2.07
C ALA A 110 -16.00 -20.20 -1.59
N GLU A 111 -16.55 -20.45 -0.41
CA GLU A 111 -16.65 -21.79 0.16
C GLU A 111 -17.90 -22.58 -0.25
N GLN A 112 -18.77 -22.01 -1.07
CA GLN A 112 -19.88 -22.78 -1.62
C GLN A 112 -19.47 -23.50 -2.91
N ASP A 113 -18.57 -24.49 -2.78
CA ASP A 113 -18.52 -25.58 -3.74
C ASP A 113 -19.86 -26.35 -3.62
N PRO A 114 -20.66 -26.44 -4.70
CA PRO A 114 -21.96 -27.15 -4.67
C PRO A 114 -21.87 -28.59 -4.16
N ALA A 115 -20.67 -29.21 -4.23
CA ALA A 115 -20.42 -30.54 -3.69
C ALA A 115 -20.27 -30.59 -2.16
N ALA A 116 -19.85 -29.48 -1.52
CA ALA A 116 -19.68 -29.41 -0.07
C ALA A 116 -21.00 -29.10 0.66
N ALA A 117 -21.95 -28.42 0.00
CA ALA A 117 -23.23 -28.02 0.59
C ALA A 117 -24.21 -29.19 0.87
N ALA A 118 -23.96 -30.36 0.29
CA ALA A 118 -24.86 -31.52 0.43
C ALA A 118 -24.77 -32.27 1.79
N GLY A 119 -23.87 -31.86 2.69
CA GLY A 119 -23.61 -32.57 3.95
C GLY A 119 -23.70 -31.74 5.24
N ALA A 120 -23.94 -30.46 5.18
CA ALA A 120 -23.96 -29.58 6.37
C ALA A 120 -25.30 -29.70 7.13
N LYS A 121 -25.24 -30.09 8.40
CA LYS A 121 -26.37 -30.01 9.35
C LYS A 121 -26.66 -28.54 9.65
N PRO A 122 -27.95 -28.16 9.89
CA PRO A 122 -28.32 -26.81 10.28
C PRO A 122 -27.65 -26.45 11.61
N GLU A 123 -26.79 -25.44 11.62
CA GLU A 123 -26.24 -24.91 12.86
C GLU A 123 -27.29 -24.14 13.65
N GLU A 124 -27.31 -24.36 14.97
CA GLU A 124 -28.13 -23.62 15.91
C GLU A 124 -27.85 -22.13 15.85
N LYS A 125 -28.91 -21.32 15.89
CA LYS A 125 -28.82 -19.84 15.93
C LYS A 125 -27.90 -19.41 17.05
N LYS A 126 -26.72 -18.88 16.71
CA LYS A 126 -25.85 -18.18 17.67
C LYS A 126 -26.60 -16.97 18.24
N ALA A 127 -26.59 -16.84 19.58
CA ALA A 127 -27.19 -15.74 20.31
C ALA A 127 -26.76 -14.38 19.75
N ASP A 128 -27.67 -13.38 19.78
CA ASP A 128 -27.43 -11.99 19.38
C ASP A 128 -26.12 -11.49 19.95
N LYS A 129 -25.10 -11.37 19.09
CA LYS A 129 -23.91 -10.60 19.43
C LYS A 129 -24.31 -9.12 19.56
N PRO A 130 -23.77 -8.36 20.52
CA PRO A 130 -24.03 -6.93 20.60
C PRO A 130 -23.72 -6.32 19.24
N LYS A 131 -24.59 -5.42 18.76
CA LYS A 131 -24.40 -4.70 17.50
C LYS A 131 -23.06 -3.99 17.58
N GLU A 132 -22.15 -4.41 16.73
CA GLU A 132 -20.84 -3.77 16.58
C GLU A 132 -21.01 -2.34 16.08
N GLU A 133 -20.21 -1.42 16.59
CA GLU A 133 -20.20 -0.05 16.12
C GLU A 133 -19.69 0.00 14.68
N MET A 134 -20.37 0.77 13.84
CA MET A 134 -20.06 0.89 12.42
C MET A 134 -19.54 2.30 12.13
N LEU A 135 -18.37 2.39 11.56
CA LEU A 135 -17.74 3.63 11.08
C LEU A 135 -17.78 3.64 9.55
N ASP A 136 -18.52 4.59 8.98
CA ASP A 136 -18.70 4.69 7.52
C ASP A 136 -19.10 3.37 6.83
N GLY A 137 -19.98 2.61 7.50
CA GLY A 137 -20.49 1.34 7.00
C GLY A 137 -19.53 0.15 7.11
N MET A 138 -18.45 0.28 7.88
CA MET A 138 -17.49 -0.79 8.17
C MET A 138 -17.37 -1.01 9.69
N PRO A 139 -17.15 -2.25 10.14
CA PRO A 139 -17.01 -2.55 11.56
C PRO A 139 -15.84 -1.78 12.20
N GLU A 140 -16.05 -1.24 13.41
CA GLU A 140 -14.99 -0.57 14.16
C GLU A 140 -13.82 -1.53 14.45
N SER A 141 -14.10 -2.78 14.77
CA SER A 141 -13.07 -3.82 14.96
C SER A 141 -12.17 -4.06 13.75
N PHE A 142 -12.61 -3.63 12.57
CA PHE A 142 -11.80 -3.66 11.35
C PHE A 142 -11.05 -2.34 11.11
N ILE A 143 -11.74 -1.19 11.24
CA ILE A 143 -11.15 0.13 10.96
C ILE A 143 -10.19 0.56 12.06
N GLY A 144 -10.52 0.32 13.32
CA GLY A 144 -9.72 0.76 14.47
C GLY A 144 -8.26 0.31 14.41
N PRO A 145 -7.96 -0.98 14.21
CA PRO A 145 -6.58 -1.45 14.03
C PRO A 145 -5.85 -0.82 12.83
N LEU A 146 -6.54 -0.57 11.72
CA LEU A 146 -5.94 0.07 10.55
C LEU A 146 -5.54 1.53 10.83
N LEU A 147 -6.38 2.27 11.54
CA LEU A 147 -6.08 3.62 11.97
C LEU A 147 -4.95 3.64 13.01
N ALA A 148 -4.94 2.69 13.94
CA ALA A 148 -3.88 2.57 14.96
C ALA A 148 -2.51 2.31 14.30
N GLU A 149 -2.45 1.41 13.30
CA GLU A 149 -1.23 1.18 12.53
C GLU A 149 -0.77 2.44 11.80
N LEU A 150 -1.69 3.15 11.11
CA LEU A 150 -1.36 4.38 10.40
C LEU A 150 -0.81 5.44 11.35
N VAL A 151 -1.45 5.64 12.50
CA VAL A 151 -0.97 6.59 13.53
C VAL A 151 0.40 6.17 14.06
N ALA A 152 0.62 4.87 14.34
CA ALA A 152 1.92 4.37 14.78
C ALA A 152 3.01 4.60 13.74
N HIS A 153 2.71 4.44 12.45
CA HIS A 153 3.60 4.75 11.33
C HIS A 153 4.01 6.23 11.33
N GLU A 154 3.04 7.14 11.39
CA GLU A 154 3.31 8.58 11.41
C GLU A 154 4.07 9.03 12.67
N VAL A 155 3.78 8.43 13.83
CA VAL A 155 4.57 8.64 15.06
C VAL A 155 6.01 8.16 14.86
N GLY A 156 6.22 7.03 14.17
CA GLY A 156 7.57 6.56 13.80
C GLY A 156 8.38 7.61 13.05
N HIS A 157 7.76 8.31 12.09
CA HIS A 157 8.41 9.43 11.40
C HIS A 157 8.77 10.59 12.34
N THR A 158 7.91 10.92 13.31
CA THR A 158 8.23 11.96 14.31
C THR A 158 9.40 11.57 15.21
N LEU A 159 9.63 10.27 15.40
CA LEU A 159 10.77 9.72 16.11
C LEU A 159 12.03 9.58 15.23
N GLY A 160 11.99 10.04 13.98
CA GLY A 160 13.12 10.01 13.06
C GLY A 160 13.30 8.70 12.30
N LEU A 161 12.35 7.78 12.38
CA LEU A 161 12.39 6.54 11.57
C LEU A 161 12.06 6.85 10.11
N ARG A 162 12.79 6.19 9.23
CA ARG A 162 12.50 6.16 7.80
C ARG A 162 11.63 4.93 7.46
N HIS A 163 11.01 4.92 6.28
CA HIS A 163 10.36 3.74 5.77
C HIS A 163 11.30 2.53 5.75
N ASN A 164 10.74 1.36 6.04
CA ASN A 164 11.46 0.09 5.92
C ASN A 164 10.65 -0.89 5.04
N PHE A 165 10.78 -0.76 3.72
CA PHE A 165 10.10 -1.58 2.71
C PHE A 165 10.68 -2.99 2.52
N LYS A 166 11.37 -3.50 3.51
CA LYS A 166 11.83 -4.89 3.60
C LYS A 166 11.28 -5.59 4.83
N ALA A 167 10.54 -4.88 5.66
CA ALA A 167 9.99 -5.40 6.90
C ALA A 167 8.89 -6.45 6.68
N SER A 168 8.17 -6.38 5.56
CA SER A 168 7.16 -7.34 5.13
C SER A 168 7.72 -8.73 4.80
N SER A 169 9.03 -8.86 4.55
CA SER A 169 9.67 -10.09 4.05
C SER A 169 10.09 -11.10 5.14
N THR A 170 9.57 -11.00 6.36
CA THR A 170 10.04 -11.80 7.50
C THR A 170 9.25 -13.09 7.73
N LEU A 171 7.97 -13.11 7.46
CA LEU A 171 7.06 -14.24 7.67
C LEU A 171 6.48 -14.72 6.34
N SER A 172 6.20 -16.02 6.20
CA SER A 172 5.42 -16.54 5.08
C SER A 172 3.93 -16.19 5.23
N LEU A 173 3.20 -16.19 4.12
CA LEU A 173 1.74 -16.01 4.13
C LEU A 173 1.03 -17.01 5.05
N LYS A 174 1.51 -18.24 5.12
CA LYS A 174 1.00 -19.29 6.01
C LYS A 174 1.27 -18.97 7.49
N GLU A 175 2.45 -18.45 7.83
CA GLU A 175 2.78 -18.05 9.20
C GLU A 175 1.93 -16.85 9.62
N ILE A 176 1.82 -15.82 8.77
CA ILE A 176 0.98 -14.63 9.01
C ILE A 176 -0.46 -15.03 9.34
N ASN A 177 -1.01 -16.02 8.64
CA ASN A 177 -2.38 -16.50 8.81
C ASN A 177 -2.47 -17.73 9.71
N SER A 178 -1.63 -17.84 10.73
CA SER A 178 -1.66 -18.92 11.72
C SER A 178 -2.15 -18.44 13.08
N ASN A 179 -2.76 -19.36 13.85
CA ASN A 179 -3.20 -19.06 15.21
C ASN A 179 -2.05 -18.70 16.16
N GLY A 180 -0.82 -19.09 15.84
CA GLY A 180 0.38 -18.75 16.63
C GLY A 180 0.83 -17.30 16.46
N ILE A 181 0.37 -16.61 15.42
CA ILE A 181 0.72 -15.20 15.14
C ILE A 181 -0.41 -14.26 15.56
N LYS A 182 -1.66 -14.64 15.27
CA LYS A 182 -2.83 -13.78 15.49
C LYS A 182 -2.92 -13.25 16.92
N GLY A 183 -2.94 -11.93 17.07
CA GLY A 183 -3.00 -11.25 18.35
C GLY A 183 -1.77 -11.42 19.25
N GLN A 184 -0.72 -12.10 18.79
CA GLN A 184 0.47 -12.42 19.57
C GLN A 184 1.74 -11.74 19.02
N ARG A 185 1.81 -11.60 17.71
CA ARG A 185 2.99 -11.06 17.02
C ARG A 185 2.57 -10.25 15.81
N THR A 186 3.33 -9.22 15.50
CA THR A 186 3.15 -8.40 14.30
C THR A 186 3.41 -9.21 13.03
N ILE A 187 2.64 -8.90 11.98
CA ILE A 187 2.73 -9.60 10.68
C ILE A 187 3.94 -9.18 9.84
N ALA A 188 4.62 -8.10 10.25
CA ALA A 188 5.87 -7.64 9.68
C ALA A 188 6.82 -7.17 10.77
N SER A 189 8.06 -6.88 10.43
CA SER A 189 9.10 -6.47 11.39
C SER A 189 9.10 -4.97 11.71
N SER A 190 8.34 -4.15 10.97
CA SER A 190 8.27 -2.71 11.22
C SER A 190 6.93 -2.13 10.77
N VAL A 191 6.39 -1.19 11.54
CA VAL A 191 5.24 -0.36 11.14
C VAL A 191 5.62 0.67 10.06
N MET A 192 6.91 0.85 9.80
CA MET A 192 7.40 1.79 8.80
C MET A 192 7.35 1.23 7.36
N ASP A 193 6.76 0.05 7.16
CA ASP A 193 6.41 -0.50 5.85
C ASP A 193 4.98 -0.08 5.44
N TYR A 194 4.70 -0.10 4.15
CA TYR A 194 3.34 0.07 3.61
C TYR A 194 2.70 -1.30 3.40
N ILE A 195 2.31 -1.93 4.49
CA ILE A 195 1.73 -3.26 4.44
C ILE A 195 0.28 -3.19 3.99
N PRO A 196 -0.14 -3.95 2.97
CA PRO A 196 -1.53 -4.05 2.58
C PRO A 196 -2.37 -4.78 3.64
N ILE A 197 -3.69 -4.61 3.55
CA ILE A 197 -4.61 -5.33 4.41
C ILE A 197 -4.48 -6.84 4.13
N ASN A 198 -4.25 -7.62 5.18
CA ASN A 198 -4.13 -9.08 5.08
C ASN A 198 -5.51 -9.70 4.79
N MET A 199 -5.71 -10.06 3.53
CA MET A 199 -6.93 -10.71 3.03
C MET A 199 -6.59 -12.03 2.36
N PRO A 200 -6.52 -13.15 3.09
CA PRO A 200 -6.28 -14.46 2.48
C PRO A 200 -7.50 -14.91 1.66
N TYR A 201 -7.24 -15.59 0.55
CA TYR A 201 -8.28 -16.11 -0.35
C TYR A 201 -9.22 -17.11 0.36
N GLN A 202 -8.65 -17.96 1.20
CA GLN A 202 -9.42 -18.84 2.07
C GLN A 202 -9.59 -18.18 3.43
N LEU A 203 -10.78 -17.68 3.68
CA LEU A 203 -11.18 -17.12 4.97
C LEU A 203 -11.77 -18.23 5.85
N ASP A 204 -10.95 -19.19 6.21
CA ASP A 204 -11.25 -20.02 7.39
C ASP A 204 -11.05 -19.13 8.62
N SER A 205 -12.12 -18.92 9.38
CA SER A 205 -12.10 -18.04 10.56
C SER A 205 -11.11 -18.49 11.62
N GLU A 206 -10.71 -19.77 11.62
CA GLU A 206 -9.77 -20.34 12.57
C GLU A 206 -8.28 -20.11 12.14
N THR A 207 -8.01 -19.87 10.87
CA THR A 207 -6.66 -19.73 10.33
C THR A 207 -6.32 -18.34 9.81
N ARG A 208 -7.22 -17.37 9.92
CA ARG A 208 -6.94 -15.98 9.51
C ARG A 208 -6.14 -15.24 10.57
N GLY A 209 -5.02 -14.65 10.18
CA GLY A 209 -4.23 -13.73 10.99
C GLY A 209 -4.91 -12.38 11.23
N ASP A 210 -4.16 -11.44 11.80
CA ASP A 210 -4.62 -10.06 11.94
C ASP A 210 -4.68 -9.36 10.58
N TYR A 211 -5.56 -8.40 10.42
CA TYR A 211 -5.73 -7.66 9.17
C TYR A 211 -4.55 -6.75 8.88
N THR A 212 -3.83 -6.32 9.92
CA THR A 212 -2.82 -5.29 9.87
C THR A 212 -1.82 -5.47 11.02
N MET A 213 -0.86 -4.57 11.17
CA MET A 213 0.03 -4.56 12.33
C MET A 213 -0.75 -4.28 13.62
N ILE A 214 -0.57 -5.15 14.62
CA ILE A 214 -1.19 -5.00 15.95
C ILE A 214 -0.32 -4.22 16.94
N GLY A 215 0.84 -3.74 16.49
CA GLY A 215 1.83 -3.00 17.28
C GLY A 215 3.06 -2.70 16.45
N ILE A 216 4.10 -2.20 17.09
CA ILE A 216 5.41 -1.98 16.46
C ILE A 216 6.19 -3.29 16.39
N GLY A 217 7.04 -3.41 15.35
CA GLY A 217 7.78 -4.63 15.07
C GLY A 217 9.19 -4.69 15.68
N PRO A 218 9.87 -5.83 15.56
CA PRO A 218 11.24 -6.02 16.07
C PRO A 218 12.25 -4.99 15.54
N TYR A 219 12.12 -4.59 14.27
CA TYR A 219 12.96 -3.56 13.68
C TYR A 219 12.73 -2.20 14.35
N ASP A 220 11.49 -1.85 14.64
CA ASP A 220 11.16 -0.56 15.28
C ASP A 220 11.77 -0.48 16.68
N TYR A 221 11.64 -1.54 17.47
CA TYR A 221 12.29 -1.63 18.78
C TYR A 221 13.81 -1.45 18.69
N TRP A 222 14.46 -2.14 17.75
CA TRP A 222 15.90 -2.03 17.54
C TRP A 222 16.32 -0.62 17.09
N ALA A 223 15.56 -0.02 16.17
CA ALA A 223 15.87 1.30 15.63
C ALA A 223 15.71 2.40 16.71
N ILE A 224 14.68 2.28 17.55
CA ILE A 224 14.47 3.18 18.70
C ILE A 224 15.54 2.97 19.76
N GLU A 225 15.89 1.72 20.09
CA GLU A 225 16.98 1.40 21.01
C GLU A 225 18.29 2.06 20.53
N TYR A 226 18.63 1.94 19.25
CA TYR A 226 19.80 2.55 18.67
C TYR A 226 19.75 4.08 18.72
N GLY A 227 18.63 4.68 18.33
CA GLY A 227 18.49 6.14 18.20
C GLY A 227 18.39 6.87 19.53
N TYR A 228 17.94 6.21 20.60
CA TYR A 228 17.58 6.84 21.86
C TYR A 228 18.32 6.30 23.09
N THR A 229 19.27 5.35 22.92
CA THR A 229 20.08 4.91 24.05
C THR A 229 20.98 6.05 24.54
N PRO A 230 20.96 6.36 25.86
CA PRO A 230 21.86 7.35 26.43
C PRO A 230 23.29 6.82 26.64
N GLU A 231 23.51 5.52 26.46
CA GLU A 231 24.76 4.83 26.75
C GLU A 231 25.52 4.58 25.43
N GLU A 232 26.36 5.51 24.99
CA GLU A 232 27.14 5.43 23.75
C GLU A 232 27.98 4.15 23.65
N ASN A 233 28.45 3.62 24.77
CA ASN A 233 29.21 2.36 24.79
C ASN A 233 28.40 1.13 24.40
N LYS A 234 27.06 1.18 24.44
CA LYS A 234 26.16 0.10 23.99
C LYS A 234 25.88 0.12 22.48
N LEU A 235 26.14 1.25 21.79
CA LEU A 235 25.82 1.38 20.36
C LEU A 235 26.45 0.26 19.52
N GLY A 236 27.69 -0.13 19.81
CA GLY A 236 28.36 -1.22 19.09
C GLY A 236 27.65 -2.57 19.22
N GLU A 237 27.12 -2.89 20.40
CA GLU A 237 26.38 -4.12 20.63
C GLU A 237 25.00 -4.10 19.93
N ILE A 238 24.31 -2.97 19.97
CA ILE A 238 23.04 -2.78 19.28
C ILE A 238 23.24 -2.97 17.76
N LEU A 239 24.29 -2.34 17.20
CA LEU A 239 24.58 -2.42 15.76
C LEU A 239 25.01 -3.81 15.29
N LYS A 240 25.61 -4.63 16.12
CA LYS A 240 25.95 -6.02 15.77
C LYS A 240 24.74 -6.85 15.37
N ARG A 241 23.56 -6.49 15.85
CA ARG A 241 22.30 -7.16 15.53
C ARG A 241 21.76 -6.81 14.15
N SER A 242 22.27 -5.78 13.48
CA SER A 242 21.76 -5.27 12.19
C SER A 242 21.68 -6.35 11.08
N SER A 243 22.43 -7.46 11.19
CA SER A 243 22.39 -8.58 10.25
C SER A 243 21.32 -9.63 10.56
N GLU A 244 20.59 -9.50 11.68
CA GLU A 244 19.47 -10.40 12.01
C GLU A 244 18.38 -10.31 10.94
N PRO A 245 17.74 -11.44 10.57
CA PRO A 245 16.73 -11.46 9.50
C PRO A 245 15.55 -10.50 9.72
N GLU A 246 15.16 -10.28 10.98
CA GLU A 246 14.05 -9.38 11.35
C GLU A 246 14.45 -7.90 11.35
N LEU A 247 15.76 -7.60 11.24
CA LEU A 247 16.30 -6.24 11.24
C LEU A 247 16.77 -5.79 9.86
N GLN A 248 16.40 -6.52 8.81
CA GLN A 248 16.67 -6.12 7.44
C GLN A 248 16.03 -4.78 7.13
N TYR A 249 16.71 -3.98 6.32
CA TYR A 249 16.30 -2.63 6.01
C TYR A 249 16.46 -2.31 4.52
N ALA A 250 15.40 -1.77 3.97
CA ALA A 250 15.40 -1.12 2.66
C ALA A 250 14.40 0.05 2.71
N THR A 251 14.68 1.13 2.01
CA THR A 251 13.88 2.35 2.12
C THR A 251 13.47 2.87 0.73
N ASP A 252 13.00 4.11 0.64
CA ASP A 252 12.43 4.67 -0.58
C ASP A 252 13.36 4.57 -1.79
N GLU A 253 14.64 4.80 -1.59
CA GLU A 253 15.67 4.73 -2.64
C GLU A 253 15.88 3.30 -3.17
N ASP A 254 15.55 2.30 -2.38
CA ASP A 254 15.74 0.89 -2.73
C ASP A 254 14.59 0.31 -3.56
N THR A 255 13.40 0.93 -3.51
CA THR A 255 12.19 0.38 -4.14
C THR A 255 12.23 0.35 -5.68
N GLY A 256 13.10 1.11 -6.30
CA GLY A 256 13.40 1.06 -7.73
C GLY A 256 14.65 0.24 -8.08
N GLY A 257 15.27 -0.39 -7.08
CA GLY A 257 16.48 -1.19 -7.22
C GLY A 257 16.24 -2.64 -7.64
N PRO A 258 17.30 -3.44 -7.69
CA PRO A 258 17.23 -4.83 -8.10
C PRO A 258 16.65 -5.78 -7.04
N ASP A 259 16.47 -5.32 -5.79
CA ASP A 259 15.97 -6.16 -4.70
C ASP A 259 14.45 -6.30 -4.75
N PRO A 260 13.92 -7.48 -5.14
CA PRO A 260 12.49 -7.65 -5.25
C PRO A 260 11.77 -7.71 -3.89
N LEU A 261 12.52 -7.77 -2.78
CA LEU A 261 11.97 -7.68 -1.42
C LEU A 261 11.93 -6.25 -0.87
N ALA A 262 12.53 -5.28 -1.56
CA ALA A 262 12.45 -3.86 -1.22
C ALA A 262 11.24 -3.22 -1.92
N ARG A 263 10.04 -3.47 -1.41
CA ARG A 263 8.78 -3.13 -2.08
C ARG A 263 7.78 -2.44 -1.17
N ARG A 264 6.85 -1.75 -1.77
CA ARG A 264 5.66 -1.18 -1.13
C ARG A 264 4.45 -2.04 -1.44
N TYR A 265 3.54 -2.16 -0.48
CA TYR A 265 2.23 -2.80 -0.66
C TYR A 265 2.32 -4.30 -0.94
N ASP A 266 3.24 -4.97 -0.27
CA ASP A 266 3.38 -6.42 -0.26
C ASP A 266 3.51 -6.95 1.17
N TYR A 267 3.38 -8.24 1.34
CA TYR A 267 3.79 -8.96 2.53
C TYR A 267 4.09 -10.42 2.18
N SER A 268 4.76 -11.10 3.08
CA SER A 268 5.30 -12.44 2.94
C SER A 268 6.76 -12.46 2.48
N LYS A 269 7.54 -13.33 3.13
CA LYS A 269 8.92 -13.66 2.71
C LYS A 269 8.98 -14.36 1.34
N ASP A 270 7.85 -14.84 0.84
CA ASP A 270 7.66 -15.30 -0.53
C ASP A 270 6.55 -14.49 -1.19
N PRO A 271 6.87 -13.35 -1.83
CA PRO A 271 5.88 -12.53 -2.51
C PRO A 271 5.12 -13.22 -3.62
N LEU A 272 5.61 -14.35 -4.16
CA LEU A 272 4.86 -15.15 -5.12
C LEU A 272 3.58 -15.72 -4.49
N ASP A 273 3.67 -16.24 -3.27
CA ASP A 273 2.50 -16.75 -2.53
C ASP A 273 1.47 -15.63 -2.32
N TYR A 274 1.94 -14.42 -1.98
CA TYR A 274 1.07 -13.25 -1.87
C TYR A 274 0.41 -12.90 -3.19
N CYS A 275 1.17 -12.78 -4.28
CA CYS A 275 0.62 -12.44 -5.59
C CYS A 275 -0.35 -13.49 -6.13
N GLU A 276 -0.08 -14.79 -5.90
CA GLU A 276 -1.03 -15.87 -6.24
C GLU A 276 -2.33 -15.74 -5.44
N ASN A 277 -2.24 -15.42 -4.15
CA ASN A 277 -3.42 -15.14 -3.32
C ASN A 277 -4.23 -13.97 -3.90
N GLN A 278 -3.57 -12.87 -4.25
CA GLN A 278 -4.24 -11.68 -4.78
C GLN A 278 -4.91 -11.97 -6.14
N MET A 279 -4.27 -12.73 -7.01
CA MET A 279 -4.89 -13.10 -8.30
C MET A 279 -6.10 -14.03 -8.15
N ARG A 280 -6.11 -14.89 -7.12
CA ARG A 280 -7.31 -15.69 -6.78
C ARG A 280 -8.45 -14.79 -6.29
N LEU A 281 -8.16 -13.80 -5.45
CA LEU A 281 -9.16 -12.80 -5.01
C LEU A 281 -9.68 -11.98 -6.19
N VAL A 282 -8.79 -11.48 -7.07
CA VAL A 282 -9.15 -10.74 -8.28
C VAL A 282 -10.12 -11.54 -9.15
N LYS A 283 -9.82 -12.82 -9.37
CA LYS A 283 -10.69 -13.72 -10.13
C LYS A 283 -12.08 -13.85 -9.48
N LEU A 284 -12.11 -14.15 -8.18
CA LEU A 284 -13.35 -14.27 -7.41
C LEU A 284 -14.19 -13.00 -7.48
N TYR A 285 -13.57 -11.83 -7.31
CA TYR A 285 -14.27 -10.55 -7.34
C TYR A 285 -14.87 -10.27 -8.72
N ARG A 286 -14.16 -10.59 -9.79
CA ARG A 286 -14.68 -10.45 -11.17
C ARG A 286 -15.84 -11.39 -11.45
N GLU A 287 -15.78 -12.62 -11.00
CA GLU A 287 -16.86 -13.60 -11.11
C GLU A 287 -18.14 -13.16 -10.39
N ARG A 288 -18.00 -12.40 -9.29
CA ARG A 288 -19.12 -11.94 -8.45
C ARG A 288 -19.51 -10.47 -8.71
N LEU A 289 -18.81 -9.79 -9.59
CA LEU A 289 -18.94 -8.34 -9.79
C LEU A 289 -20.35 -7.90 -10.13
N LEU A 290 -21.01 -8.58 -11.06
CA LEU A 290 -22.30 -8.17 -11.60
C LEU A 290 -23.51 -8.58 -10.75
N ASP A 291 -23.40 -9.70 -10.03
CA ASP A 291 -24.52 -10.29 -9.29
C ASP A 291 -24.49 -10.01 -7.78
N LYS A 292 -23.31 -9.70 -7.23
CA LYS A 292 -23.15 -9.46 -5.78
C LYS A 292 -22.75 -8.04 -5.45
N PHE A 293 -21.79 -7.47 -6.18
CA PHE A 293 -21.30 -6.13 -5.90
C PHE A 293 -22.23 -5.04 -6.43
N VAL A 294 -22.80 -5.22 -7.62
CA VAL A 294 -23.82 -4.32 -8.18
C VAL A 294 -25.20 -4.80 -7.73
N LYS A 295 -25.87 -4.03 -6.89
CA LYS A 295 -27.17 -4.33 -6.32
C LYS A 295 -28.29 -3.74 -7.19
N GLU A 296 -29.51 -4.21 -6.98
CA GLU A 296 -30.67 -3.62 -7.65
C GLU A 296 -30.80 -2.13 -7.32
N GLY A 297 -30.96 -1.29 -8.34
CA GLY A 297 -30.98 0.16 -8.20
C GLY A 297 -29.61 0.86 -8.30
N ASP A 298 -28.51 0.12 -8.25
CA ASP A 298 -27.17 0.70 -8.47
C ASP A 298 -26.93 1.04 -9.94
N SER A 299 -26.14 2.08 -10.18
CA SER A 299 -25.59 2.38 -11.51
C SER A 299 -24.57 1.33 -11.94
N TRP A 300 -24.58 0.97 -13.24
CA TRP A 300 -23.57 0.09 -13.81
C TRP A 300 -22.14 0.68 -13.73
N SER A 301 -21.98 1.96 -13.52
CA SER A 301 -20.68 2.58 -13.23
C SER A 301 -20.00 1.96 -12.00
N LYS A 302 -20.78 1.38 -11.08
CA LYS A 302 -20.27 0.63 -9.92
C LYS A 302 -19.52 -0.62 -10.38
N ALA A 303 -20.02 -1.34 -11.41
CA ALA A 303 -19.32 -2.48 -12.02
C ALA A 303 -17.95 -2.04 -12.57
N ARG A 304 -17.92 -0.92 -13.30
CA ARG A 304 -16.66 -0.36 -13.81
C ARG A 304 -15.67 -0.05 -12.70
N ARG A 305 -16.08 0.64 -11.65
CA ARG A 305 -15.20 0.94 -10.50
C ARG A 305 -14.66 -0.33 -9.85
N GLY A 306 -15.53 -1.32 -9.58
CA GLY A 306 -15.11 -2.60 -9.03
C GLY A 306 -14.12 -3.34 -9.95
N TYR A 307 -14.36 -3.36 -11.25
CA TYR A 307 -13.45 -3.96 -12.22
C TYR A 307 -12.10 -3.23 -12.26
N GLU A 308 -12.09 -1.89 -12.26
CA GLU A 308 -10.86 -1.08 -12.24
C GLU A 308 -10.03 -1.30 -10.97
N LEU A 309 -10.65 -1.48 -9.80
CA LEU A 309 -9.95 -1.89 -8.58
C LEU A 309 -9.22 -3.23 -8.76
N THR A 310 -9.90 -4.21 -9.36
CA THR A 310 -9.27 -5.52 -9.63
C THR A 310 -8.13 -5.44 -10.65
N LEU A 311 -8.21 -4.54 -11.63
CA LEU A 311 -7.10 -4.27 -12.55
C LEU A 311 -5.91 -3.63 -11.84
N GLY A 312 -6.16 -2.73 -10.90
CA GLY A 312 -5.10 -2.13 -10.08
C GLY A 312 -4.32 -3.19 -9.30
N GLU A 313 -5.02 -4.13 -8.66
CA GLU A 313 -4.39 -5.22 -7.91
C GLU A 313 -3.64 -6.21 -8.84
N GLN A 314 -4.20 -6.51 -10.01
CA GLN A 314 -3.51 -7.30 -11.04
C GLN A 314 -2.22 -6.62 -11.50
N THR A 315 -2.26 -5.30 -11.78
CA THR A 315 -1.09 -4.53 -12.18
C THR A 315 -0.01 -4.56 -11.10
N ARG A 316 -0.40 -4.37 -9.84
CA ARG A 316 0.50 -4.42 -8.68
C ARG A 316 1.20 -5.77 -8.60
N SER A 317 0.44 -6.87 -8.64
CA SER A 317 0.97 -8.23 -8.54
C SER A 317 1.89 -8.59 -9.71
N VAL A 318 1.51 -8.22 -10.94
CA VAL A 318 2.31 -8.46 -12.15
C VAL A 318 3.63 -7.68 -12.10
N SER A 319 3.59 -6.38 -11.78
CA SER A 319 4.78 -5.55 -11.65
C SER A 319 5.71 -6.03 -10.53
N MET A 320 5.14 -6.51 -9.43
CA MET A 320 5.91 -7.09 -8.33
C MET A 320 6.68 -8.33 -8.79
N MET A 321 6.03 -9.25 -9.49
CA MET A 321 6.68 -10.46 -9.97
C MET A 321 7.68 -10.18 -11.09
N ALA A 322 7.46 -9.19 -11.93
CA ALA A 322 8.41 -8.80 -12.98
C ALA A 322 9.79 -8.45 -12.40
N ASN A 323 9.87 -7.84 -11.24
CA ASN A 323 11.14 -7.48 -10.58
C ASN A 323 11.97 -8.68 -10.11
N TRP A 324 11.37 -9.86 -9.99
CA TRP A 324 12.14 -11.07 -9.66
C TRP A 324 13.01 -11.54 -10.83
N ILE A 325 12.63 -11.19 -12.05
CA ILE A 325 13.32 -11.58 -13.29
C ILE A 325 14.56 -10.71 -13.44
N GLY A 326 15.75 -11.31 -13.31
CA GLY A 326 17.00 -10.56 -13.28
C GLY A 326 17.30 -9.84 -11.97
N GLY A 327 16.47 -10.03 -10.94
CA GLY A 327 16.62 -9.41 -9.64
C GLY A 327 17.79 -9.97 -8.81
N ALA A 328 18.14 -9.23 -7.75
CA ALA A 328 19.14 -9.64 -6.78
C ALA A 328 18.80 -9.09 -5.40
N THR A 329 18.92 -9.90 -4.36
CA THR A 329 18.81 -9.42 -2.99
C THR A 329 20.00 -8.50 -2.67
N VAL A 330 19.70 -7.34 -2.08
CA VAL A 330 20.71 -6.36 -1.68
C VAL A 330 20.91 -6.40 -0.18
N ASN A 331 22.15 -6.62 0.27
CA ASN A 331 22.56 -6.57 1.67
C ASN A 331 23.49 -5.37 1.90
N ARG A 332 23.30 -4.70 3.01
CA ARG A 332 24.07 -3.50 3.37
C ARG A 332 25.22 -3.80 4.33
N ASP A 333 25.57 -5.06 4.48
CA ASP A 333 26.70 -5.49 5.32
C ASP A 333 27.99 -4.84 4.86
N LYS A 334 28.77 -4.35 5.80
CA LYS A 334 30.11 -3.84 5.58
C LYS A 334 31.12 -4.96 5.77
N LYS A 335 32.30 -4.78 5.20
CA LYS A 335 33.40 -5.73 5.40
C LYS A 335 33.72 -5.84 6.91
N GLY A 336 33.56 -7.03 7.46
CA GLY A 336 33.79 -7.31 8.87
C GLY A 336 32.52 -7.36 9.72
N ASP A 337 31.34 -7.06 9.18
CA ASP A 337 30.08 -7.26 9.90
C ASP A 337 29.80 -8.72 10.19
N PRO A 338 29.12 -9.05 11.30
CA PRO A 338 28.89 -10.43 11.73
C PRO A 338 28.19 -11.32 10.70
N GLY A 339 27.32 -10.73 9.87
CA GLY A 339 26.58 -11.45 8.84
C GLY A 339 27.41 -11.93 7.67
N ASN A 340 28.51 -11.22 7.35
CA ASN A 340 29.42 -11.50 6.21
C ASN A 340 28.67 -11.91 4.93
N ARG A 341 27.47 -11.30 4.71
CA ARG A 341 26.64 -11.59 3.53
C ARG A 341 27.22 -10.90 2.30
N GLN A 342 27.04 -11.52 1.15
CA GLN A 342 27.36 -10.86 -0.12
C GLN A 342 26.45 -9.65 -0.32
N SER A 343 27.00 -8.55 -0.80
CA SER A 343 26.22 -7.31 -1.03
C SER A 343 25.11 -7.52 -2.07
N LEU A 344 25.35 -8.35 -3.07
CA LEU A 344 24.38 -8.71 -4.12
C LEU A 344 24.30 -10.22 -4.24
N ILE A 345 23.11 -10.77 -4.09
CA ILE A 345 22.84 -12.20 -4.25
C ILE A 345 21.78 -12.34 -5.36
N PRO A 346 22.16 -12.82 -6.55
CA PRO A 346 21.20 -13.03 -7.63
C PRO A 346 20.04 -13.94 -7.21
N ILE A 347 18.83 -13.59 -7.61
CA ILE A 347 17.66 -14.43 -7.38
C ILE A 347 17.86 -15.79 -8.09
N PRO A 348 17.63 -16.91 -7.41
CA PRO A 348 17.79 -18.23 -8.00
C PRO A 348 16.95 -18.40 -9.27
N ALA A 349 17.52 -19.04 -10.29
CA ALA A 349 16.87 -19.20 -11.60
C ALA A 349 15.49 -19.89 -11.51
N GLU A 350 15.27 -20.76 -10.55
CA GLU A 350 13.98 -21.39 -10.31
C GLU A 350 12.92 -20.38 -9.89
N GLN A 351 13.25 -19.48 -8.98
CA GLN A 351 12.34 -18.41 -8.54
C GLN A 351 12.06 -17.43 -9.68
N GLN A 352 13.07 -17.06 -10.47
CA GLN A 352 12.89 -16.23 -11.65
C GLN A 352 11.94 -16.87 -12.66
N ARG A 353 12.04 -18.18 -12.90
CA ARG A 353 11.12 -18.91 -13.81
C ARG A 353 9.69 -18.92 -13.27
N LYS A 354 9.50 -19.14 -11.96
CA LYS A 354 8.16 -19.06 -11.33
C LYS A 354 7.55 -17.67 -11.48
N ALA A 355 8.35 -16.63 -11.28
CA ALA A 355 7.92 -15.26 -11.46
C ALA A 355 7.55 -14.95 -12.92
N LEU A 356 8.37 -15.40 -13.87
CA LEU A 356 8.08 -15.27 -15.31
C LEU A 356 6.78 -15.99 -15.69
N ASP A 357 6.58 -17.22 -15.22
CA ASP A 357 5.34 -17.96 -15.46
C ASP A 357 4.11 -17.23 -14.89
N PHE A 358 4.25 -16.67 -13.67
CA PHE A 358 3.19 -15.85 -13.08
C PHE A 358 2.87 -14.63 -13.97
N VAL A 359 3.88 -13.90 -14.42
CA VAL A 359 3.71 -12.73 -15.31
C VAL A 359 3.03 -13.12 -16.61
N ILE A 360 3.48 -14.19 -17.26
CA ILE A 360 2.86 -14.67 -18.52
C ILE A 360 1.39 -15.03 -18.29
N ARG A 361 1.08 -15.77 -17.23
CA ARG A 361 -0.31 -16.18 -16.95
C ARG A 361 -1.23 -15.00 -16.63
N ASN A 362 -0.71 -13.99 -15.96
CA ASN A 362 -1.54 -12.91 -15.39
C ASN A 362 -1.47 -11.59 -16.17
N ALA A 363 -0.62 -11.47 -17.21
CA ALA A 363 -0.55 -10.26 -18.04
C ALA A 363 -0.76 -10.55 -19.55
N PHE A 364 -0.42 -11.78 -20.03
CA PHE A 364 -0.36 -12.07 -21.46
C PHE A 364 -1.35 -13.17 -21.90
N ARG A 365 -2.21 -13.62 -20.99
CA ARG A 365 -3.30 -14.56 -21.31
C ARG A 365 -4.64 -13.87 -21.18
N ASP A 366 -5.52 -14.10 -22.13
CA ASP A 366 -6.86 -13.45 -22.19
C ASP A 366 -7.69 -13.76 -20.95
N GLU A 367 -7.57 -14.99 -20.43
CA GLU A 367 -8.29 -15.45 -19.24
C GLU A 367 -7.95 -14.65 -17.99
N ALA A 368 -6.74 -14.06 -17.93
CA ALA A 368 -6.28 -13.28 -16.79
C ALA A 368 -7.13 -12.03 -16.53
N PHE A 369 -7.81 -11.53 -17.53
CA PHE A 369 -8.63 -10.32 -17.45
C PHE A 369 -10.08 -10.60 -17.06
N GLY A 370 -10.53 -11.86 -17.11
CA GLY A 370 -11.90 -12.25 -16.74
C GLY A 370 -12.98 -11.52 -17.52
N LEU A 371 -12.65 -11.08 -18.73
CA LEU A 371 -13.57 -10.34 -19.60
C LEU A 371 -14.59 -11.27 -20.24
N SER A 372 -15.85 -10.89 -20.13
CA SER A 372 -16.96 -11.51 -20.82
C SER A 372 -17.81 -10.43 -21.49
N ASN A 373 -18.63 -10.82 -22.46
CA ASN A 373 -19.57 -9.88 -23.06
C ASN A 373 -20.52 -9.27 -22.00
N ALA A 374 -20.90 -10.07 -21.00
CA ALA A 374 -21.73 -9.59 -19.90
C ALA A 374 -21.05 -8.49 -19.05
N ILE A 375 -19.76 -8.60 -18.81
CA ILE A 375 -18.98 -7.57 -18.12
C ILE A 375 -18.77 -6.35 -19.03
N LEU A 376 -18.24 -6.55 -20.24
CA LEU A 376 -17.90 -5.47 -21.17
C LEU A 376 -19.05 -4.51 -21.44
N THR A 377 -20.26 -5.05 -21.64
CA THR A 377 -21.46 -4.24 -21.91
C THR A 377 -21.97 -3.46 -20.70
N ARG A 378 -21.38 -3.66 -19.50
CA ARG A 378 -21.75 -3.01 -18.24
C ARG A 378 -20.65 -2.11 -17.67
N LEU A 379 -19.45 -2.11 -18.25
CA LEU A 379 -18.35 -1.24 -17.82
C LEU A 379 -18.55 0.19 -18.37
N THR A 380 -19.58 0.86 -17.93
CA THR A 380 -19.92 2.23 -18.34
C THR A 380 -19.55 3.24 -17.25
N SER A 381 -19.56 4.52 -17.59
CA SER A 381 -19.40 5.63 -16.64
C SER A 381 -20.72 6.38 -16.49
N ASP A 382 -20.94 7.00 -15.33
CA ASP A 382 -22.03 7.93 -15.15
C ASP A 382 -21.80 9.18 -16.02
N LYS A 383 -22.86 9.64 -16.68
CA LYS A 383 -22.78 10.79 -17.59
C LYS A 383 -22.93 12.13 -16.86
N TRP A 384 -23.36 12.09 -15.62
CA TRP A 384 -23.67 13.28 -14.83
C TRP A 384 -22.55 13.49 -13.81
N ILE A 385 -21.64 14.37 -14.16
CA ILE A 385 -20.54 14.80 -13.30
C ILE A 385 -20.65 16.30 -13.17
N ASP A 386 -20.56 16.80 -11.94
CA ASP A 386 -20.60 18.25 -11.65
C ASP A 386 -19.49 19.00 -12.40
N GLU A 387 -19.75 20.27 -12.67
CA GLU A 387 -18.78 21.17 -13.30
C GLU A 387 -17.45 21.18 -12.52
N GLY A 388 -16.35 21.08 -13.25
CA GLY A 388 -14.99 21.11 -12.70
C GLY A 388 -14.21 19.81 -12.87
N VAL A 389 -14.84 18.72 -13.23
CA VAL A 389 -14.13 17.51 -13.64
C VAL A 389 -13.64 17.67 -15.07
N ARG A 390 -12.32 17.82 -15.22
CA ARG A 390 -11.66 18.13 -16.51
C ARG A 390 -11.72 17.00 -17.54
N SER A 391 -12.10 15.80 -17.16
CA SER A 391 -12.29 14.69 -18.10
C SER A 391 -13.46 13.82 -17.65
N MET A 392 -14.55 13.85 -18.40
CA MET A 392 -15.51 12.74 -18.36
C MET A 392 -14.78 11.51 -18.92
N GLY A 393 -14.68 10.45 -18.11
CA GLY A 393 -14.22 9.16 -18.62
C GLY A 393 -15.08 8.76 -19.82
N GLU A 394 -14.45 8.16 -20.82
CA GLU A 394 -15.21 7.63 -21.95
C GLU A 394 -16.30 6.70 -21.46
N SER A 395 -17.49 6.80 -22.06
CA SER A 395 -18.63 5.92 -21.73
C SER A 395 -18.33 4.45 -22.01
N THR A 396 -17.42 4.20 -22.95
CA THR A 396 -16.89 2.85 -23.25
C THR A 396 -15.63 2.58 -22.44
N PHE A 397 -15.48 1.35 -21.96
CA PHE A 397 -14.28 0.96 -21.23
C PHE A 397 -13.11 0.71 -22.21
N PRO A 398 -11.96 1.40 -22.05
CA PRO A 398 -10.83 1.30 -22.98
C PRO A 398 -10.01 0.02 -22.72
N VAL A 399 -10.56 -1.15 -23.08
CA VAL A 399 -9.98 -2.48 -22.79
C VAL A 399 -8.55 -2.60 -23.26
N HIS A 400 -8.29 -2.23 -24.53
CA HIS A 400 -6.96 -2.39 -25.12
C HIS A 400 -5.90 -1.56 -24.40
N ASP A 401 -6.21 -0.32 -24.05
CA ASP A 401 -5.27 0.56 -23.32
C ASP A 401 -5.00 0.03 -21.92
N ARG A 402 -6.02 -0.50 -21.24
CA ARG A 402 -5.87 -1.10 -19.91
C ARG A 402 -5.01 -2.37 -19.93
N VAL A 403 -5.27 -3.26 -20.88
CA VAL A 403 -4.47 -4.48 -21.09
C VAL A 403 -3.03 -4.12 -21.43
N LEU A 404 -2.83 -3.21 -22.39
CA LEU A 404 -1.50 -2.74 -22.78
C LEU A 404 -0.76 -2.12 -21.59
N GLY A 405 -1.45 -1.33 -20.76
CA GLY A 405 -0.86 -0.74 -19.54
C GLY A 405 -0.32 -1.80 -18.59
N ILE A 406 -1.07 -2.89 -18.36
CA ILE A 406 -0.63 -4.01 -17.52
C ILE A 406 0.55 -4.74 -18.15
N GLN A 407 0.49 -5.04 -19.45
CA GLN A 407 1.57 -5.69 -20.18
C GLN A 407 2.86 -4.86 -20.15
N SER A 408 2.74 -3.54 -20.35
CA SER A 408 3.87 -2.62 -20.29
C SER A 408 4.47 -2.49 -18.89
N SER A 409 3.68 -2.64 -17.84
CA SER A 409 4.18 -2.64 -16.45
C SER A 409 4.99 -3.89 -16.10
N ALA A 410 4.89 -4.93 -16.93
CA ALA A 410 5.60 -6.20 -16.78
C ALA A 410 6.95 -6.25 -17.53
N LEU A 411 7.22 -5.26 -18.40
CA LEU A 411 8.42 -5.14 -19.21
C LEU A 411 9.38 -4.09 -18.66
#